data_32841466392c795c7bbde31af6354484
#
_entry.id   32841466392c795c7bbde31af6354484
#
_cell.length_a   1.000
_cell.length_b   1.000
_cell.length_c   1.000
_cell.angle_alpha   90.00
_cell.angle_beta   90.00
_cell.angle_gamma   90.00
#
_symmetry.space_group_name_H-M   'P 1'
#
loop_
_entity.id
_entity.type
_entity.pdbx_description
1 polymer ?
#
loop_
_entity_poly.entity_id
_entity_poly.type
_entity_poly.pdbx_seq_one_letter_code
_entity_poly.pdbx_strand_id
1 'polypeptide(L)'
;MKEKVNVTLVCGGEVLLKSIKKGKKISELLKKDAVKLFASSNLKAVPCAAIVNGEMHSLCYSLEEDCRCELIDYYTTEGYRMYIRTIKFVFLMALKRVFPKGGVRIENKIGGNFKVEFVGIPKNEESIAQIYFAMIDIVKKDLNILKEKVSYRNLRRIYHENDMDEQAEFYSLKIHDTYSVNSCKGYYNYLYGRLLPTTGYLLNDKEVCFSLKLYEKDIILQMPRRDDISKFFDIISSEKIDSAFYSFKEFSNNIGISSVSRLNEIALDEAKIKNVIKIFENDQLFRIGEIVTEVVKRNNQIVFISGPSSSGKTTLSQKLEKAFKKKGIVAHAISMDDYFFEPDDSPVDENGNKNFESVNHLDKEFFKSQITSLLDGKDVIIPHYNFKLGGKREFHDENRLKLEKNDVLIIEGIHALNPYVSDFMDESTFYKVYAAPLLTLAYDNFTKVSSNDTRLLRRIVRDWQTRNLSIENTFEKWAKVKEGEEKNIFPFVDKANYIFNTSLPYEICVMKLFAENLLLLVPETSKWYSEARRLYSMLQNFRNIFTTYIPKDSIIREFIGSGCFKR
;
A
#
# COMPACT_ATOMS: atom_id res chain seq x y z
N MET A 1 -25.15 11.64 38.40
CA MET A 1 -24.54 11.14 37.11
C MET A 1 -25.69 10.68 36.22
N LYS A 2 -25.68 11.03 34.92
CA LYS A 2 -26.71 10.53 33.98
C LYS A 2 -26.65 9.00 33.94
N GLU A 3 -27.76 8.31 34.33
CA GLU A 3 -27.84 6.85 34.22
C GLU A 3 -28.02 6.34 32.79
N LYS A 4 -28.32 7.26 31.87
CA LYS A 4 -28.53 6.96 30.45
C LYS A 4 -27.63 7.84 29.55
N VAL A 5 -27.25 7.27 28.43
CA VAL A 5 -26.50 7.95 27.35
C VAL A 5 -27.28 7.86 26.03
N ASN A 6 -27.16 8.89 25.19
CA ASN A 6 -27.80 8.95 23.89
C ASN A 6 -26.84 8.44 22.83
N VAL A 7 -27.26 7.45 22.07
CA VAL A 7 -26.48 6.81 21.02
C VAL A 7 -27.13 7.04 19.66
N THR A 8 -26.42 7.69 18.77
CA THR A 8 -26.75 7.71 17.34
C THR A 8 -26.15 6.50 16.69
N LEU A 9 -26.95 5.42 16.58
CA LEU A 9 -26.52 4.18 15.95
C LEU A 9 -26.67 4.30 14.43
N VAL A 10 -25.58 4.07 13.69
CA VAL A 10 -25.55 4.10 12.23
C VAL A 10 -25.22 2.71 11.72
N CYS A 11 -26.02 2.24 10.75
CA CYS A 11 -25.90 0.90 10.20
C CYS A 11 -26.19 0.95 8.69
N GLY A 12 -25.15 0.85 7.85
CA GLY A 12 -25.28 0.84 6.40
C GLY A 12 -26.02 2.06 5.80
N GLY A 13 -25.87 3.24 6.43
CA GLY A 13 -26.56 4.48 6.05
C GLY A 13 -27.83 4.77 6.84
N GLU A 14 -28.46 3.76 7.46
CA GLU A 14 -29.62 3.94 8.34
C GLU A 14 -29.19 4.51 9.69
N VAL A 15 -29.98 5.43 10.25
CA VAL A 15 -29.68 6.12 11.51
C VAL A 15 -30.81 5.85 12.53
N LEU A 16 -30.42 5.39 13.73
CA LEU A 16 -31.34 5.15 14.83
C LEU A 16 -30.86 5.85 16.09
N LEU A 17 -31.71 6.71 16.66
CA LEU A 17 -31.46 7.36 17.94
C LEU A 17 -31.95 6.49 19.10
N LYS A 18 -31.08 6.23 20.08
CA LYS A 18 -31.40 5.44 21.25
C LYS A 18 -30.87 6.08 22.53
N SER A 19 -31.71 6.04 23.56
CA SER A 19 -31.30 6.31 24.94
C SER A 19 -31.11 4.98 25.67
N ILE A 20 -29.88 4.69 26.07
CA ILE A 20 -29.50 3.39 26.68
C ILE A 20 -28.90 3.61 28.07
N LYS A 21 -28.88 2.54 28.90
CA LYS A 21 -28.18 2.58 30.18
C LYS A 21 -26.68 2.73 29.93
N LYS A 22 -26.04 3.65 30.67
CA LYS A 22 -24.59 3.85 30.67
C LYS A 22 -23.85 2.54 30.95
N GLY A 23 -22.73 2.29 30.23
CA GLY A 23 -21.95 1.06 30.36
C GLY A 23 -22.48 -0.13 29.55
N LYS A 24 -23.56 0.04 28.77
CA LYS A 24 -24.07 -1.03 27.91
C LYS A 24 -23.12 -1.30 26.76
N LYS A 25 -22.84 -2.57 26.45
CA LYS A 25 -21.98 -2.98 25.35
C LYS A 25 -22.68 -2.84 24.00
N ILE A 26 -21.92 -2.55 22.94
CA ILE A 26 -22.43 -2.48 21.58
C ILE A 26 -23.09 -3.81 21.17
N SER A 27 -22.49 -4.95 21.49
CA SER A 27 -23.04 -6.28 21.20
C SER A 27 -24.42 -6.54 21.83
N GLU A 28 -24.72 -5.89 22.97
CA GLU A 28 -26.04 -5.99 23.61
C GLU A 28 -27.11 -5.18 22.88
N LEU A 29 -26.70 -4.08 22.20
CA LEU A 29 -27.60 -3.32 21.33
C LEU A 29 -27.99 -4.14 20.11
N LEU A 30 -27.05 -4.92 19.58
CA LEU A 30 -27.26 -5.75 18.40
C LEU A 30 -28.25 -6.88 18.62
N LYS A 31 -28.31 -7.45 19.83
CA LYS A 31 -29.20 -8.58 20.15
C LYS A 31 -30.70 -8.25 20.06
N LYS A 32 -31.11 -7.01 20.36
CA LYS A 32 -32.53 -6.62 20.42
C LYS A 32 -33.05 -5.89 19.17
N ASP A 33 -32.21 -5.13 18.53
CA ASP A 33 -32.62 -4.15 17.53
C ASP A 33 -32.00 -4.39 16.14
N ALA A 34 -30.99 -5.26 16.09
CA ALA A 34 -30.22 -5.53 14.90
C ALA A 34 -31.06 -6.13 13.77
N VAL A 35 -31.96 -7.06 14.07
CA VAL A 35 -32.74 -7.77 13.02
C VAL A 35 -33.57 -6.80 12.18
N LYS A 36 -34.14 -5.75 12.79
CA LYS A 36 -34.90 -4.73 12.05
C LYS A 36 -34.01 -3.75 11.29
N LEU A 37 -32.88 -3.34 11.90
CA LEU A 37 -31.90 -2.45 11.29
C LEU A 37 -31.13 -3.13 10.14
N PHE A 38 -30.84 -4.43 10.26
CA PHE A 38 -30.16 -5.18 9.20
C PHE A 38 -31.04 -5.39 7.98
N ALA A 39 -32.32 -5.63 8.16
CA ALA A 39 -33.25 -5.84 7.07
C ALA A 39 -33.44 -4.60 6.16
N SER A 40 -33.20 -3.40 6.70
CA SER A 40 -33.30 -2.13 5.98
C SER A 40 -31.93 -1.49 5.66
N SER A 41 -30.83 -2.06 6.15
CA SER A 41 -29.48 -1.46 6.00
C SER A 41 -28.76 -1.97 4.76
N ASN A 42 -27.80 -1.16 4.28
CA ASN A 42 -26.88 -1.53 3.20
C ASN A 42 -25.68 -2.37 3.67
N LEU A 43 -25.68 -2.88 4.92
CA LEU A 43 -24.66 -3.82 5.36
C LEU A 43 -24.84 -5.16 4.64
N LYS A 44 -23.75 -5.68 4.11
CA LYS A 44 -23.72 -6.94 3.37
C LYS A 44 -23.51 -8.16 4.29
N ALA A 45 -23.07 -7.94 5.53
CA ALA A 45 -22.78 -8.98 6.50
C ALA A 45 -23.01 -8.52 7.93
N VAL A 46 -22.94 -9.47 8.87
CA VAL A 46 -23.04 -9.20 10.32
C VAL A 46 -21.95 -8.23 10.77
N PRO A 47 -22.28 -7.19 11.56
CA PRO A 47 -21.29 -6.26 12.07
C PRO A 47 -20.19 -6.99 12.84
N CYS A 48 -18.95 -6.59 12.58
CA CYS A 48 -17.77 -7.17 13.23
C CYS A 48 -17.06 -6.18 14.17
N ALA A 49 -17.35 -4.88 14.04
CA ALA A 49 -16.82 -3.82 14.87
C ALA A 49 -17.72 -2.57 14.80
N ALA A 50 -17.35 -1.51 15.51
CA ALA A 50 -18.02 -0.22 15.41
C ALA A 50 -17.00 0.93 15.46
N ILE A 51 -17.32 2.04 14.80
CA ILE A 51 -16.63 3.31 14.95
C ILE A 51 -17.46 4.14 15.93
N VAL A 52 -16.91 4.44 17.11
CA VAL A 52 -17.55 5.26 18.15
C VAL A 52 -16.81 6.58 18.23
N ASN A 53 -17.50 7.67 17.94
CA ASN A 53 -16.91 9.02 17.88
C ASN A 53 -15.60 9.06 17.06
N GLY A 54 -15.60 8.43 15.87
CA GLY A 54 -14.46 8.37 14.98
C GLY A 54 -13.39 7.31 15.31
N GLU A 55 -13.43 6.70 16.50
CA GLU A 55 -12.48 5.66 16.89
C GLU A 55 -13.06 4.25 16.71
N MET A 56 -12.23 3.33 16.23
CA MET A 56 -12.64 1.94 16.04
C MET A 56 -12.62 1.17 17.36
N HIS A 57 -13.73 0.51 17.67
CA HIS A 57 -13.93 -0.32 18.85
C HIS A 57 -14.45 -1.72 18.51
N SER A 58 -14.19 -2.68 19.40
CA SER A 58 -14.81 -4.00 19.33
C SER A 58 -16.29 -3.92 19.73
N LEU A 59 -17.09 -4.90 19.35
CA LEU A 59 -18.48 -4.98 19.77
C LEU A 59 -18.66 -5.17 21.30
N CYS A 60 -17.59 -5.51 22.01
CA CYS A 60 -17.58 -5.60 23.49
C CYS A 60 -17.33 -4.25 24.19
N TYR A 61 -17.13 -3.17 23.44
CA TYR A 61 -16.91 -1.83 24.00
C TYR A 61 -18.16 -1.33 24.72
N SER A 62 -17.97 -0.77 25.93
CA SER A 62 -19.03 -0.19 26.74
C SER A 62 -19.22 1.28 26.38
N LEU A 63 -20.47 1.68 26.16
CA LEU A 63 -20.82 3.05 25.83
C LEU A 63 -21.06 3.86 27.11
N GLU A 64 -20.15 4.78 27.42
CA GLU A 64 -20.10 5.53 28.68
C GLU A 64 -20.60 6.97 28.56
N GLU A 65 -20.76 7.49 27.35
CA GLU A 65 -21.14 8.86 27.03
C GLU A 65 -22.02 8.94 25.78
N ASP A 66 -22.61 10.11 25.55
CA ASP A 66 -23.38 10.38 24.35
C ASP A 66 -22.44 10.24 23.14
N CYS A 67 -22.81 9.44 22.13
CA CYS A 67 -21.92 9.09 21.03
C CYS A 67 -22.64 8.78 19.72
N ARG A 68 -21.89 8.91 18.63
CA ARG A 68 -22.20 8.33 17.32
C ARG A 68 -21.49 6.97 17.24
N CYS A 69 -22.27 5.91 17.02
CA CYS A 69 -21.78 4.54 16.91
C CYS A 69 -22.14 4.00 15.52
N GLU A 70 -21.17 3.89 14.63
CA GLU A 70 -21.32 3.37 13.29
C GLU A 70 -20.87 1.92 13.23
N LEU A 71 -21.79 1.01 12.89
CA LEU A 71 -21.52 -0.41 12.75
C LEU A 71 -20.81 -0.69 11.43
N ILE A 72 -19.79 -1.52 11.47
CA ILE A 72 -19.05 -1.94 10.28
C ILE A 72 -19.05 -3.46 10.14
N ASP A 73 -19.18 -3.90 8.89
CA ASP A 73 -18.98 -5.28 8.48
C ASP A 73 -17.63 -5.49 7.80
N TYR A 74 -17.31 -6.72 7.41
CA TYR A 74 -16.03 -7.02 6.73
C TYR A 74 -15.97 -6.63 5.25
N TYR A 75 -17.05 -6.09 4.66
CA TYR A 75 -17.03 -5.47 3.33
C TYR A 75 -16.55 -4.01 3.36
N THR A 76 -16.59 -3.37 4.53
CA THR A 76 -15.95 -2.05 4.71
C THR A 76 -14.43 -2.18 4.65
N THR A 77 -13.72 -1.10 4.34
CA THR A 77 -12.24 -1.13 4.26
C THR A 77 -11.61 -1.56 5.59
N GLU A 78 -12.12 -1.07 6.71
CA GLU A 78 -11.59 -1.40 8.03
C GLU A 78 -11.95 -2.83 8.45
N GLY A 79 -13.19 -3.22 8.24
CA GLY A 79 -13.64 -4.57 8.54
C GLY A 79 -12.91 -5.63 7.70
N TYR A 80 -12.65 -5.33 6.42
CA TYR A 80 -11.87 -6.20 5.56
C TYR A 80 -10.41 -6.35 6.04
N ARG A 81 -9.79 -5.27 6.52
CA ARG A 81 -8.46 -5.35 7.15
C ARG A 81 -8.46 -6.24 8.40
N MET A 82 -9.54 -6.18 9.21
CA MET A 82 -9.71 -7.08 10.35
C MET A 82 -9.86 -8.53 9.89
N TYR A 83 -10.65 -8.75 8.85
CA TYR A 83 -10.86 -10.08 8.25
C TYR A 83 -9.54 -10.72 7.81
N ILE A 84 -8.75 -10.02 7.01
CA ILE A 84 -7.44 -10.48 6.53
C ILE A 84 -6.46 -10.75 7.68
N ARG A 85 -6.41 -9.86 8.70
CA ARG A 85 -5.56 -10.09 9.88
C ARG A 85 -6.02 -11.31 10.67
N THR A 86 -7.34 -11.56 10.76
CA THR A 86 -7.87 -12.73 11.45
C THR A 86 -7.52 -14.02 10.73
N ILE A 87 -7.55 -14.05 9.39
CA ILE A 87 -7.05 -15.20 8.61
C ILE A 87 -5.58 -15.47 8.95
N LYS A 88 -4.72 -14.44 8.96
CA LYS A 88 -3.31 -14.59 9.36
C LYS A 88 -3.16 -15.09 10.79
N PHE A 89 -3.95 -14.58 11.72
CA PHE A 89 -3.93 -15.01 13.12
C PHE A 89 -4.29 -16.51 13.26
N VAL A 90 -5.36 -16.93 12.60
CA VAL A 90 -5.79 -18.34 12.56
C VAL A 90 -4.74 -19.22 11.89
N PHE A 91 -4.12 -18.76 10.81
CA PHE A 91 -3.02 -19.45 10.15
C PHE A 91 -1.82 -19.66 11.09
N LEU A 92 -1.37 -18.62 11.78
CA LEU A 92 -0.26 -18.69 12.73
C LEU A 92 -0.58 -19.58 13.93
N MET A 93 -1.82 -19.51 14.46
CA MET A 93 -2.30 -20.37 15.52
C MET A 93 -2.33 -21.86 15.09
N ALA A 94 -2.82 -22.13 13.88
CA ALA A 94 -2.85 -23.47 13.30
C ALA A 94 -1.44 -24.03 13.08
N LEU A 95 -0.54 -23.22 12.52
CA LEU A 95 0.85 -23.58 12.31
C LEU A 95 1.53 -23.96 13.63
N LYS A 96 1.39 -23.14 14.67
CA LYS A 96 2.00 -23.41 15.99
C LYS A 96 1.43 -24.66 16.65
N ARG A 97 0.13 -24.97 16.40
CA ARG A 97 -0.53 -26.19 16.89
C ARG A 97 0.01 -27.45 16.20
N VAL A 98 0.26 -27.39 14.88
CA VAL A 98 0.72 -28.56 14.07
C VAL A 98 2.23 -28.72 14.17
N PHE A 99 2.95 -27.60 14.11
CA PHE A 99 4.42 -27.55 14.15
C PHE A 99 4.89 -26.59 15.28
N PRO A 100 4.89 -27.03 16.55
CA PRO A 100 5.21 -26.16 17.69
C PRO A 100 6.58 -25.46 17.60
N LYS A 101 7.58 -26.15 17.02
CA LYS A 101 8.93 -25.61 16.80
C LYS A 101 9.12 -24.95 15.42
N GLY A 102 8.10 -25.03 14.56
CA GLY A 102 8.15 -24.42 13.23
C GLY A 102 7.95 -22.92 13.27
N GLY A 103 8.60 -22.24 12.35
CA GLY A 103 8.47 -20.81 12.11
C GLY A 103 7.90 -20.50 10.72
N VAL A 104 7.55 -19.24 10.51
CA VAL A 104 7.06 -18.76 9.22
C VAL A 104 7.41 -17.30 9.00
N ARG A 105 7.63 -16.93 7.74
CA ARG A 105 7.67 -15.55 7.28
C ARG A 105 6.55 -15.32 6.29
N ILE A 106 5.86 -14.20 6.42
CA ILE A 106 4.74 -13.83 5.55
C ILE A 106 5.14 -12.59 4.74
N GLU A 107 5.09 -12.71 3.41
CA GLU A 107 5.39 -11.63 2.47
C GLU A 107 4.12 -11.23 1.71
N ASN A 108 3.99 -9.94 1.40
CA ASN A 108 2.91 -9.47 0.55
C ASN A 108 3.20 -9.83 -0.91
N LYS A 109 2.18 -10.30 -1.65
CA LYS A 109 2.24 -10.42 -3.11
C LYS A 109 1.37 -9.34 -3.78
N ILE A 110 1.66 -9.08 -5.04
CA ILE A 110 0.78 -8.26 -5.88
C ILE A 110 -0.58 -8.97 -5.99
N GLY A 111 -1.66 -8.18 -6.02
CA GLY A 111 -3.02 -8.73 -6.11
C GLY A 111 -3.65 -9.14 -4.78
N GLY A 112 -2.98 -8.88 -3.62
CA GLY A 112 -3.64 -9.02 -2.30
C GLY A 112 -3.44 -10.36 -1.60
N ASN A 113 -2.78 -11.34 -2.22
CA ASN A 113 -2.42 -12.63 -1.59
C ASN A 113 -1.14 -12.50 -0.74
N PHE A 114 -0.81 -13.55 0.04
CA PHE A 114 0.42 -13.62 0.80
C PHE A 114 1.25 -14.84 0.41
N LYS A 115 2.53 -14.62 0.20
CA LYS A 115 3.52 -15.71 0.13
C LYS A 115 3.94 -16.09 1.54
N VAL A 116 4.01 -17.38 1.77
CA VAL A 116 4.40 -17.98 3.05
C VAL A 116 5.71 -18.73 2.86
N GLU A 117 6.68 -18.41 3.67
CA GLU A 117 7.97 -19.10 3.73
C GLU A 117 8.05 -19.89 5.04
N PHE A 118 8.06 -21.23 4.96
CA PHE A 118 8.21 -22.09 6.12
C PHE A 118 9.66 -22.11 6.62
N VAL A 119 9.84 -22.07 7.94
CA VAL A 119 11.13 -22.14 8.61
C VAL A 119 11.12 -23.38 9.52
N GLY A 120 11.98 -24.35 9.25
CA GLY A 120 12.01 -25.61 10.01
C GLY A 120 10.78 -26.51 9.83
N ILE A 121 9.99 -26.30 8.77
CA ILE A 121 8.82 -27.10 8.39
C ILE A 121 9.02 -27.61 6.97
N PRO A 122 8.73 -28.90 6.67
CA PRO A 122 8.81 -29.44 5.32
C PRO A 122 7.90 -28.67 4.35
N LYS A 123 8.44 -28.28 3.21
CA LYS A 123 7.68 -27.60 2.15
C LYS A 123 7.07 -28.62 1.21
N ASN A 124 5.98 -29.25 1.64
CA ASN A 124 5.24 -30.24 0.87
C ASN A 124 3.73 -30.10 1.06
N GLU A 125 2.95 -30.78 0.24
CA GLU A 125 1.49 -30.75 0.27
C GLU A 125 0.93 -31.28 1.60
N GLU A 126 1.58 -32.26 2.22
CA GLU A 126 1.14 -32.85 3.49
C GLU A 126 1.18 -31.81 4.63
N SER A 127 2.30 -31.11 4.81
CA SER A 127 2.42 -30.04 5.81
C SER A 127 1.42 -28.93 5.59
N ILE A 128 1.20 -28.56 4.32
CA ILE A 128 0.22 -27.53 3.93
C ILE A 128 -1.19 -27.98 4.27
N ALA A 129 -1.55 -29.22 3.93
CA ALA A 129 -2.87 -29.78 4.24
C ALA A 129 -3.12 -29.88 5.75
N GLN A 130 -2.14 -30.35 6.53
CA GLN A 130 -2.25 -30.42 8.00
C GLN A 130 -2.54 -29.05 8.61
N ILE A 131 -1.82 -28.00 8.19
CA ILE A 131 -2.03 -26.62 8.66
C ILE A 131 -3.41 -26.14 8.22
N TYR A 132 -3.80 -26.36 6.96
CA TYR A 132 -5.09 -25.93 6.43
C TYR A 132 -6.28 -26.57 7.16
N PHE A 133 -6.23 -27.89 7.41
CA PHE A 133 -7.26 -28.56 8.18
C PHE A 133 -7.33 -28.06 9.64
N ALA A 134 -6.18 -27.75 10.24
CA ALA A 134 -6.15 -27.12 11.56
C ALA A 134 -6.77 -25.72 11.56
N MET A 135 -6.57 -24.93 10.49
CA MET A 135 -7.24 -23.63 10.33
C MET A 135 -8.77 -23.78 10.28
N ILE A 136 -9.26 -24.74 9.47
CA ILE A 136 -10.70 -25.03 9.34
C ILE A 136 -11.28 -25.43 10.71
N ASP A 137 -10.60 -26.32 11.46
CA ASP A 137 -11.02 -26.76 12.81
C ASP A 137 -11.13 -25.57 13.79
N ILE A 138 -10.14 -24.65 13.78
CA ILE A 138 -10.16 -23.44 14.61
C ILE A 138 -11.34 -22.55 14.25
N VAL A 139 -11.60 -22.35 12.96
CA VAL A 139 -12.71 -21.50 12.49
C VAL A 139 -14.07 -22.12 12.87
N LYS A 140 -14.26 -23.42 12.66
CA LYS A 140 -15.51 -24.13 13.00
C LYS A 140 -15.82 -24.15 14.49
N LYS A 141 -14.80 -24.02 15.36
CA LYS A 141 -14.97 -23.94 16.82
C LYS A 141 -15.43 -22.58 17.30
N ASP A 142 -15.49 -21.58 16.47
CA ASP A 142 -15.94 -20.21 16.77
C ASP A 142 -15.35 -19.64 18.07
N LEU A 143 -14.03 -19.61 18.15
CA LEU A 143 -13.29 -19.23 19.34
C LEU A 143 -13.25 -17.71 19.52
N ASN A 144 -13.48 -17.22 20.73
CA ASN A 144 -13.34 -15.80 21.05
C ASN A 144 -11.91 -15.30 20.91
N ILE A 145 -11.74 -14.15 20.28
CA ILE A 145 -10.48 -13.44 20.18
C ILE A 145 -10.52 -12.23 21.09
N LEU A 146 -9.62 -12.18 22.05
CA LEU A 146 -9.51 -11.11 23.03
C LEU A 146 -8.41 -10.15 22.62
N LYS A 147 -8.54 -8.89 23.04
CA LYS A 147 -7.50 -7.87 22.85
C LYS A 147 -7.13 -7.32 24.23
N GLU A 148 -5.89 -7.52 24.62
CA GLU A 148 -5.36 -7.17 25.93
C GLU A 148 -4.26 -6.10 25.80
N LYS A 149 -4.25 -5.13 26.71
CA LYS A 149 -3.13 -4.21 26.86
C LYS A 149 -2.07 -4.84 27.76
N VAL A 150 -0.86 -4.98 27.24
CA VAL A 150 0.29 -5.50 27.98
C VAL A 150 1.43 -4.48 27.99
N SER A 151 2.22 -4.48 29.06
CA SER A 151 3.44 -3.67 29.09
C SER A 151 4.47 -4.20 28.07
N TYR A 152 5.42 -3.34 27.67
CA TYR A 152 6.54 -3.73 26.82
C TYR A 152 7.27 -4.99 27.34
N ARG A 153 7.54 -5.05 28.66
CA ARG A 153 8.21 -6.22 29.28
C ARG A 153 7.37 -7.48 29.17
N ASN A 154 6.07 -7.37 29.40
CA ASN A 154 5.15 -8.50 29.28
C ASN A 154 5.00 -8.98 27.84
N LEU A 155 5.01 -8.09 26.83
CA LEU A 155 4.98 -8.49 25.42
C LEU A 155 6.17 -9.42 25.10
N ARG A 156 7.39 -9.01 25.44
CA ARG A 156 8.57 -9.83 25.19
C ARG A 156 8.52 -11.16 25.95
N ARG A 157 8.11 -11.12 27.22
CA ARG A 157 7.95 -12.34 28.03
C ARG A 157 6.96 -13.30 27.40
N ILE A 158 5.78 -12.81 26.95
CA ILE A 158 4.77 -13.64 26.25
C ILE A 158 5.37 -14.32 25.04
N TYR A 159 6.17 -13.63 24.25
CA TYR A 159 6.82 -14.24 23.08
C TYR A 159 7.85 -15.30 23.48
N HIS A 160 8.71 -15.05 24.47
CA HIS A 160 9.66 -16.04 24.97
C HIS A 160 8.96 -17.27 25.57
N GLU A 161 7.92 -17.09 26.37
CA GLU A 161 7.15 -18.18 26.99
C GLU A 161 6.36 -19.03 25.97
N ASN A 162 6.18 -18.55 24.73
CA ASN A 162 5.53 -19.24 23.64
C ASN A 162 6.51 -19.71 22.55
N ASP A 163 7.79 -19.84 22.83
CA ASP A 163 8.84 -20.24 21.87
C ASP A 163 8.84 -19.38 20.60
N MET A 164 8.66 -18.06 20.76
CA MET A 164 8.66 -17.06 19.69
C MET A 164 9.80 -16.04 19.89
N ASP A 165 11.01 -16.53 20.20
CA ASP A 165 12.18 -15.69 20.52
C ASP A 165 12.54 -14.74 19.39
N GLU A 166 12.54 -15.22 18.14
CA GLU A 166 12.78 -14.37 16.96
C GLU A 166 11.77 -13.22 16.92
N GLN A 167 10.50 -13.47 17.28
CA GLN A 167 9.47 -12.44 17.35
C GLN A 167 9.75 -11.43 18.47
N ALA A 168 10.25 -11.88 19.62
CA ALA A 168 10.62 -11.01 20.74
C ALA A 168 11.75 -10.02 20.37
N GLU A 169 12.67 -10.41 19.49
CA GLU A 169 13.78 -9.58 19.04
C GLU A 169 13.34 -8.38 18.19
N PHE A 170 12.21 -8.48 17.46
CA PHE A 170 11.63 -7.32 16.76
C PHE A 170 11.16 -6.21 17.70
N TYR A 171 11.02 -6.52 18.98
CA TYR A 171 10.69 -5.59 20.06
C TYR A 171 11.89 -5.34 20.99
N SER A 172 13.12 -5.41 20.48
CA SER A 172 14.34 -5.10 21.25
C SER A 172 14.38 -3.64 21.69
N LEU A 173 13.90 -2.72 20.86
CA LEU A 173 13.79 -1.31 21.17
C LEU A 173 12.37 -0.98 21.67
N LYS A 174 12.31 -0.39 22.88
CA LYS A 174 11.04 0.10 23.45
C LYS A 174 10.57 1.35 22.70
N ILE A 175 9.57 1.21 21.85
CA ILE A 175 8.89 2.30 21.13
C ILE A 175 7.69 2.80 21.93
N HIS A 176 6.91 1.88 22.51
CA HIS A 176 5.72 2.17 23.30
C HIS A 176 5.81 1.57 24.71
N ASP A 177 5.15 2.18 25.69
CA ASP A 177 5.06 1.64 27.05
C ASP A 177 4.14 0.42 27.11
N THR A 178 3.09 0.43 26.30
CA THR A 178 2.08 -0.63 26.22
C THR A 178 1.78 -1.03 24.79
N TYR A 179 1.43 -2.30 24.62
CA TYR A 179 1.03 -2.90 23.36
C TYR A 179 -0.31 -3.60 23.51
N SER A 180 -1.14 -3.57 22.46
CA SER A 180 -2.43 -4.27 22.46
C SER A 180 -2.29 -5.61 21.74
N VAL A 181 -2.12 -6.69 22.50
CA VAL A 181 -1.93 -8.05 21.98
C VAL A 181 -3.27 -8.74 21.76
N ASN A 182 -3.40 -9.46 20.67
CA ASN A 182 -4.56 -10.34 20.44
C ASN A 182 -4.27 -11.72 21.01
N SER A 183 -5.25 -12.34 21.70
CA SER A 183 -5.11 -13.66 22.28
C SER A 183 -6.32 -14.57 21.96
N CYS A 184 -6.05 -15.86 21.78
CA CYS A 184 -7.08 -16.88 21.58
C CYS A 184 -6.56 -18.23 22.10
N LYS A 185 -7.22 -18.82 23.11
CA LYS A 185 -6.85 -20.12 23.67
C LYS A 185 -5.36 -20.30 23.99
N GLY A 186 -4.74 -19.25 24.57
CA GLY A 186 -3.32 -19.28 24.95
C GLY A 186 -2.34 -18.91 23.84
N TYR A 187 -2.79 -18.73 22.61
CA TYR A 187 -1.96 -18.16 21.54
C TYR A 187 -2.05 -16.64 21.54
N TYR A 188 -0.92 -15.96 21.45
CA TYR A 188 -0.80 -14.51 21.51
C TYR A 188 -0.08 -13.97 20.29
N ASN A 189 -0.57 -12.84 19.69
CA ASN A 189 0.13 -12.12 18.65
C ASN A 189 -0.32 -10.65 18.55
N TYR A 190 0.62 -9.75 18.25
CA TYR A 190 0.33 -8.31 18.16
C TYR A 190 -0.39 -7.96 16.84
N LEU A 191 0.10 -8.42 15.69
CA LEU A 191 -0.44 -8.24 14.33
C LEU A 191 -0.87 -6.81 13.93
N TYR A 192 -0.39 -5.79 14.63
CA TYR A 192 -0.59 -4.36 14.31
C TYR A 192 -2.03 -3.97 13.93
N GLY A 193 -3.01 -4.39 14.74
CA GLY A 193 -4.40 -4.00 14.53
C GLY A 193 -5.43 -4.84 15.26
N ARG A 194 -6.70 -4.55 14.98
CA ARG A 194 -7.82 -5.31 15.52
C ARG A 194 -8.09 -6.53 14.67
N LEU A 195 -8.58 -7.58 15.31
CA LEU A 195 -9.10 -8.80 14.69
C LEU A 195 -10.62 -8.83 14.79
N LEU A 196 -11.25 -9.77 14.10
CA LEU A 196 -12.67 -10.08 14.24
C LEU A 196 -12.96 -10.58 15.65
N PRO A 197 -14.21 -10.47 16.13
CA PRO A 197 -14.56 -10.87 17.50
C PRO A 197 -14.32 -12.34 17.81
N THR A 198 -14.59 -13.21 16.85
CA THR A 198 -14.38 -14.66 16.96
C THR A 198 -13.82 -15.23 15.66
N THR A 199 -13.29 -16.44 15.72
CA THR A 199 -12.78 -17.13 14.52
C THR A 199 -13.90 -17.55 13.58
N GLY A 200 -15.12 -17.74 14.05
CA GLY A 200 -16.30 -18.11 13.25
C GLY A 200 -16.76 -17.03 12.27
N TYR A 201 -16.39 -15.75 12.48
CA TYR A 201 -16.62 -14.70 11.48
C TYR A 201 -15.91 -14.94 10.14
N LEU A 202 -14.99 -15.90 10.06
CA LEU A 202 -14.33 -16.31 8.83
C LEU A 202 -15.16 -17.31 8.01
N LEU A 203 -16.34 -17.72 8.48
CA LEU A 203 -17.30 -18.54 7.74
C LEU A 203 -18.25 -17.66 6.92
N ASN A 204 -18.47 -18.08 5.68
CA ASN A 204 -19.56 -17.60 4.83
C ASN A 204 -20.36 -18.81 4.39
N ASP A 205 -21.66 -18.87 4.74
CA ASP A 205 -22.53 -20.01 4.45
C ASP A 205 -21.94 -21.38 4.83
N LYS A 206 -21.28 -21.44 6.00
CA LYS A 206 -20.58 -22.61 6.57
C LYS A 206 -19.26 -23.00 5.86
N GLU A 207 -18.83 -22.25 4.86
CA GLU A 207 -17.54 -22.46 4.18
C GLU A 207 -16.51 -21.40 4.59
N VAL A 208 -15.23 -21.76 4.53
CA VAL A 208 -14.14 -20.82 4.79
C VAL A 208 -13.78 -20.08 3.49
N CYS A 209 -13.55 -18.77 3.62
CA CYS A 209 -13.22 -17.91 2.48
C CYS A 209 -11.71 -17.59 2.45
N PHE A 210 -10.87 -18.60 2.56
CA PHE A 210 -9.42 -18.52 2.39
C PHE A 210 -8.89 -19.89 1.94
N SER A 211 -7.72 -19.93 1.32
CA SER A 211 -7.05 -21.18 1.03
C SER A 211 -5.54 -21.11 1.32
N LEU A 212 -4.93 -22.25 1.59
CA LEU A 212 -3.49 -22.41 1.73
C LEU A 212 -3.06 -23.52 0.75
N LYS A 213 -2.23 -23.18 -0.22
CA LYS A 213 -1.85 -24.13 -1.27
C LYS A 213 -0.44 -23.89 -1.80
N LEU A 214 0.15 -24.93 -2.35
CA LEU A 214 1.35 -24.80 -3.17
C LEU A 214 0.93 -24.30 -4.56
N TYR A 215 1.57 -23.25 -5.03
CA TYR A 215 1.41 -22.71 -6.38
C TYR A 215 2.79 -22.51 -6.99
N GLU A 216 3.09 -23.25 -8.05
CA GLU A 216 4.44 -23.35 -8.59
C GLU A 216 5.46 -23.74 -7.48
N LYS A 217 6.38 -22.84 -7.17
CA LYS A 217 7.38 -23.03 -6.10
C LYS A 217 7.03 -22.34 -4.78
N ASP A 218 5.91 -21.63 -4.70
CA ASP A 218 5.53 -20.81 -3.57
C ASP A 218 4.34 -21.38 -2.79
N ILE A 219 4.36 -21.26 -1.47
CA ILE A 219 3.18 -21.49 -0.64
C ILE A 219 2.40 -20.19 -0.58
N ILE A 220 1.13 -20.23 -0.99
CA ILE A 220 0.27 -19.05 -1.06
C ILE A 220 -0.87 -19.21 -0.05
N LEU A 221 -0.97 -18.24 0.87
CA LEU A 221 -2.17 -18.00 1.65
C LEU A 221 -3.05 -17.06 0.83
N GLN A 222 -4.06 -17.65 0.18
CA GLN A 222 -4.92 -16.95 -0.76
C GLN A 222 -6.07 -16.29 -0.03
N MET A 223 -6.30 -15.01 -0.33
CA MET A 223 -7.25 -14.14 0.33
C MET A 223 -8.51 -13.96 -0.49
N PRO A 224 -9.67 -13.78 0.16
CA PRO A 224 -10.91 -13.44 -0.53
C PRO A 224 -10.87 -12.02 -1.07
N ARG A 225 -11.69 -11.73 -2.06
CA ARG A 225 -11.90 -10.37 -2.56
C ARG A 225 -12.81 -9.59 -1.62
N ARG A 226 -12.56 -8.28 -1.49
CA ARG A 226 -13.39 -7.44 -0.63
C ARG A 226 -14.80 -7.23 -1.15
N ASP A 227 -14.97 -7.14 -2.46
CA ASP A 227 -16.27 -6.95 -3.12
C ASP A 227 -17.17 -8.20 -3.03
N ASP A 228 -16.55 -9.39 -2.97
CA ASP A 228 -17.21 -10.68 -2.86
C ASP A 228 -16.28 -11.69 -2.18
N ILE A 229 -16.49 -11.95 -0.89
CA ILE A 229 -15.63 -12.84 -0.11
C ILE A 229 -15.71 -14.32 -0.52
N SER A 230 -16.69 -14.71 -1.34
CA SER A 230 -16.75 -16.05 -1.94
C SER A 230 -15.74 -16.23 -3.07
N LYS A 231 -15.20 -15.14 -3.60
CA LYS A 231 -14.20 -15.12 -4.67
C LYS A 231 -12.83 -14.80 -4.12
N PHE A 232 -11.82 -15.47 -4.65
CA PHE A 232 -10.43 -15.22 -4.30
C PHE A 232 -9.78 -14.21 -5.23
N PHE A 233 -8.75 -13.54 -4.73
CA PHE A 233 -7.83 -12.83 -5.62
C PHE A 233 -7.08 -13.83 -6.50
N ASP A 234 -6.85 -13.43 -7.75
CA ASP A 234 -5.98 -14.18 -8.64
C ASP A 234 -4.55 -14.24 -8.09
N ILE A 235 -3.86 -15.34 -8.34
CA ILE A 235 -2.45 -15.43 -7.98
C ILE A 235 -1.64 -14.84 -9.13
N ILE A 236 -1.20 -13.60 -8.94
CA ILE A 236 -0.31 -12.93 -9.90
C ILE A 236 1.12 -13.37 -9.59
N SER A 237 1.73 -14.05 -10.55
CA SER A 237 3.15 -14.41 -10.52
C SER A 237 3.90 -13.54 -11.52
N SER A 238 4.94 -12.85 -11.07
CA SER A 238 5.86 -12.10 -11.92
C SER A 238 7.27 -12.36 -11.44
N GLU A 239 8.01 -13.18 -12.19
CA GLU A 239 9.40 -13.49 -11.84
C GLU A 239 10.28 -12.24 -11.78
N LYS A 240 9.99 -11.24 -12.62
CA LYS A 240 10.74 -9.97 -12.65
C LYS A 240 10.55 -9.18 -11.35
N ILE A 241 9.30 -9.07 -10.87
CA ILE A 241 8.99 -8.38 -9.60
C ILE A 241 9.56 -9.16 -8.42
N ASP A 242 9.35 -10.46 -8.39
CA ASP A 242 9.85 -11.32 -7.31
C ASP A 242 11.39 -11.23 -7.25
N SER A 243 12.08 -11.29 -8.38
CA SER A 243 13.54 -11.13 -8.45
C SER A 243 14.00 -9.76 -7.95
N ALA A 244 13.37 -8.67 -8.40
CA ALA A 244 13.69 -7.32 -7.94
C ALA A 244 13.44 -7.16 -6.44
N PHE A 245 12.33 -7.71 -5.92
CA PHE A 245 12.00 -7.68 -4.51
C PHE A 245 13.03 -8.45 -3.67
N TYR A 246 13.39 -9.69 -4.06
CA TYR A 246 14.34 -10.49 -3.31
C TYR A 246 15.75 -9.92 -3.36
N SER A 247 16.21 -9.43 -4.51
CA SER A 247 17.50 -8.74 -4.63
C SER A 247 17.58 -7.53 -3.70
N PHE A 248 16.52 -6.73 -3.62
CA PHE A 248 16.48 -5.58 -2.70
C PHE A 248 16.38 -6.00 -1.23
N LYS A 249 15.64 -7.08 -0.93
CA LYS A 249 15.56 -7.65 0.43
C LYS A 249 16.92 -8.13 0.92
N GLU A 250 17.65 -8.85 0.08
CA GLU A 250 19.00 -9.32 0.38
C GLU A 250 19.96 -8.15 0.60
N PHE A 251 19.94 -7.16 -0.31
CA PHE A 251 20.72 -5.95 -0.17
C PHE A 251 20.44 -5.21 1.15
N SER A 252 19.16 -5.02 1.49
CA SER A 252 18.76 -4.36 2.74
C SER A 252 19.20 -5.13 3.97
N ASN A 253 19.10 -6.46 3.96
CA ASN A 253 19.54 -7.33 5.04
C ASN A 253 21.07 -7.27 5.24
N ASN A 254 21.86 -7.26 4.15
CA ASN A 254 23.32 -7.16 4.19
C ASN A 254 23.80 -5.82 4.79
N ILE A 255 22.99 -4.75 4.64
CA ILE A 255 23.25 -3.44 5.28
C ILE A 255 22.76 -3.43 6.75
N GLY A 256 22.04 -4.46 7.19
CA GLY A 256 21.50 -4.56 8.55
C GLY A 256 20.13 -3.90 8.73
N ILE A 257 19.40 -3.59 7.63
CA ILE A 257 18.05 -3.04 7.68
C ILE A 257 17.03 -4.09 7.27
N SER A 258 16.71 -4.98 8.20
CA SER A 258 15.71 -6.05 8.00
C SER A 258 14.33 -5.69 8.57
N SER A 259 14.28 -4.77 9.53
CA SER A 259 13.06 -4.45 10.28
C SER A 259 12.98 -2.98 10.71
N VAL A 260 11.76 -2.57 11.09
CA VAL A 260 11.51 -1.23 11.67
C VAL A 260 12.32 -1.02 12.95
N SER A 261 12.47 -2.04 13.80
CA SER A 261 13.28 -1.96 15.01
C SER A 261 14.75 -1.65 14.69
N ARG A 262 15.34 -2.39 13.74
CA ARG A 262 16.74 -2.15 13.32
C ARG A 262 16.94 -0.78 12.68
N LEU A 263 15.99 -0.35 11.85
CA LEU A 263 16.03 1.00 11.28
C LEU A 263 15.98 2.07 12.40
N ASN A 264 15.11 1.89 13.38
CA ASN A 264 15.00 2.81 14.52
C ASN A 264 16.28 2.85 15.39
N GLU A 265 16.95 1.71 15.58
CA GLU A 265 18.24 1.65 16.27
C GLU A 265 19.33 2.43 15.50
N ILE A 266 19.40 2.25 14.19
CA ILE A 266 20.32 2.96 13.30
C ILE A 266 20.02 4.47 13.32
N ALA A 267 18.76 4.86 13.34
CA ALA A 267 18.33 6.26 13.35
C ALA A 267 18.69 7.02 14.64
N LEU A 268 19.08 6.31 15.72
CA LEU A 268 19.63 6.92 16.95
C LEU A 268 21.06 7.42 16.79
N ASP A 269 21.79 6.95 15.78
CA ASP A 269 23.19 7.29 15.52
C ASP A 269 23.27 8.07 14.21
N GLU A 270 23.63 9.35 14.29
CA GLU A 270 23.70 10.25 13.15
C GLU A 270 24.65 9.77 12.06
N ALA A 271 25.81 9.25 12.43
CA ALA A 271 26.81 8.78 11.48
C ALA A 271 26.31 7.53 10.74
N LYS A 272 25.71 6.59 11.47
CA LYS A 272 25.15 5.37 10.87
C LYS A 272 24.01 5.67 9.91
N ILE A 273 23.05 6.52 10.31
CA ILE A 273 21.92 6.82 9.44
C ILE A 273 22.34 7.59 8.18
N LYS A 274 23.28 8.54 8.28
CA LYS A 274 23.83 9.22 7.11
C LYS A 274 24.53 8.26 6.15
N ASN A 275 25.28 7.29 6.69
CA ASN A 275 25.92 6.26 5.87
C ASN A 275 24.89 5.37 5.17
N VAL A 276 23.86 4.94 5.87
CA VAL A 276 22.73 4.16 5.29
C VAL A 276 22.07 4.92 4.16
N ILE A 277 21.71 6.19 4.37
CA ILE A 277 21.11 7.04 3.33
C ILE A 277 22.03 7.06 2.10
N LYS A 278 23.32 7.32 2.28
CA LYS A 278 24.29 7.35 1.19
C LYS A 278 24.35 6.02 0.41
N ILE A 279 24.31 4.88 1.11
CA ILE A 279 24.36 3.56 0.48
C ILE A 279 23.13 3.33 -0.41
N PHE A 280 21.93 3.58 0.10
CA PHE A 280 20.70 3.37 -0.68
C PHE A 280 20.54 4.36 -1.84
N GLU A 281 20.92 5.62 -1.66
CA GLU A 281 20.93 6.60 -2.76
C GLU A 281 21.93 6.22 -3.85
N ASN A 282 23.11 5.73 -3.48
CA ASN A 282 24.11 5.25 -4.45
C ASN A 282 23.64 3.96 -5.17
N ASP A 283 22.95 3.02 -4.49
CA ASP A 283 22.36 1.86 -5.15
C ASP A 283 21.33 2.29 -6.21
N GLN A 284 20.48 3.26 -5.91
CA GLN A 284 19.55 3.80 -6.91
C GLN A 284 20.28 4.42 -8.10
N LEU A 285 21.37 5.17 -7.89
CA LEU A 285 22.18 5.73 -8.97
C LEU A 285 22.85 4.64 -9.82
N PHE A 286 23.32 3.58 -9.18
CA PHE A 286 23.89 2.43 -9.89
C PHE A 286 22.84 1.76 -10.79
N ARG A 287 21.64 1.50 -10.30
CA ARG A 287 20.52 0.89 -11.06
C ARG A 287 20.05 1.78 -12.21
N ILE A 288 20.06 3.09 -12.04
CA ILE A 288 19.83 4.06 -13.12
C ILE A 288 20.90 3.91 -14.21
N GLY A 289 22.17 3.74 -13.81
CA GLY A 289 23.27 3.47 -14.72
C GLY A 289 23.11 2.17 -15.53
N GLU A 290 22.56 1.12 -14.93
CA GLU A 290 22.22 -0.13 -15.61
C GLU A 290 21.16 0.10 -16.71
N ILE A 291 20.08 0.83 -16.41
CA ILE A 291 19.04 1.17 -17.39
C ILE A 291 19.65 1.92 -18.57
N VAL A 292 20.42 2.98 -18.31
CA VAL A 292 21.08 3.78 -19.36
C VAL A 292 22.00 2.92 -20.21
N THR A 293 22.77 2.03 -19.60
CA THR A 293 23.68 1.13 -20.31
C THR A 293 22.95 0.18 -21.25
N GLU A 294 21.83 -0.41 -20.78
CA GLU A 294 21.02 -1.32 -21.60
C GLU A 294 20.30 -0.58 -22.74
N VAL A 295 19.75 0.61 -22.49
CA VAL A 295 19.12 1.45 -23.53
C VAL A 295 20.11 1.77 -24.64
N VAL A 296 21.31 2.23 -24.28
CA VAL A 296 22.37 2.55 -25.26
C VAL A 296 22.82 1.30 -26.01
N LYS A 297 23.05 0.19 -25.33
CA LYS A 297 23.46 -1.08 -25.95
C LYS A 297 22.42 -1.60 -26.95
N ARG A 298 21.14 -1.42 -26.69
CA ARG A 298 20.03 -1.84 -27.56
C ARG A 298 19.69 -0.82 -28.64
N ASN A 299 20.32 0.36 -28.61
CA ASN A 299 20.02 1.48 -29.49
C ASN A 299 18.54 1.90 -29.44
N ASN A 300 17.92 1.83 -28.27
CA ASN A 300 16.54 2.26 -28.10
C ASN A 300 16.46 3.79 -28.10
N GLN A 301 15.49 4.34 -28.80
CA GLN A 301 15.26 5.79 -28.90
C GLN A 301 14.28 6.30 -27.85
N ILE A 302 13.46 5.41 -27.28
CA ILE A 302 12.44 5.75 -26.29
C ILE A 302 12.64 4.93 -25.00
N VAL A 303 12.46 5.59 -23.84
CA VAL A 303 12.35 4.94 -22.54
C VAL A 303 10.95 5.22 -21.99
N PHE A 304 10.12 4.20 -21.90
CA PHE A 304 8.82 4.29 -21.21
C PHE A 304 8.97 4.01 -19.72
N ILE A 305 8.45 4.90 -18.86
CA ILE A 305 8.44 4.73 -17.40
C ILE A 305 7.01 4.65 -16.92
N SER A 306 6.59 3.45 -16.54
CA SER A 306 5.30 3.26 -15.89
C SER A 306 5.44 2.97 -14.40
N GLY A 307 4.34 3.10 -13.70
CA GLY A 307 4.27 2.77 -12.28
C GLY A 307 3.06 3.43 -11.64
N PRO A 308 2.66 2.94 -10.47
CA PRO A 308 1.48 3.43 -9.79
C PRO A 308 1.64 4.89 -9.33
N SER A 309 0.54 5.54 -8.96
CA SER A 309 0.57 6.91 -8.45
C SER A 309 1.49 7.05 -7.24
N SER A 310 2.25 8.14 -7.17
CA SER A 310 3.26 8.41 -6.12
C SER A 310 4.36 7.36 -6.02
N SER A 311 4.71 6.72 -7.12
CA SER A 311 5.84 5.78 -7.19
C SER A 311 7.20 6.45 -7.42
N GLY A 312 7.25 7.73 -7.80
CA GLY A 312 8.50 8.45 -8.07
C GLY A 312 8.93 8.43 -9.54
N LYS A 313 8.00 8.21 -10.47
CA LYS A 313 8.27 8.19 -11.92
C LYS A 313 8.90 9.48 -12.43
N THR A 314 8.33 10.62 -12.05
CA THR A 314 8.77 11.95 -12.49
C THR A 314 10.20 12.25 -12.05
N THR A 315 10.55 11.92 -10.81
CA THR A 315 11.95 12.07 -10.37
C THR A 315 12.88 11.08 -11.07
N LEU A 316 12.42 9.84 -11.30
CA LEU A 316 13.21 8.85 -12.03
C LEU A 316 13.49 9.30 -13.48
N SER A 317 12.52 9.88 -14.19
CA SER A 317 12.72 10.39 -15.56
C SER A 317 13.81 11.47 -15.60
N GLN A 318 13.78 12.41 -14.66
CA GLN A 318 14.78 13.49 -14.56
C GLN A 318 16.16 12.98 -14.09
N LYS A 319 16.21 11.93 -13.26
CA LYS A 319 17.48 11.26 -12.93
C LYS A 319 18.07 10.52 -14.14
N LEU A 320 17.25 9.90 -14.98
CA LEU A 320 17.67 9.27 -16.23
C LEU A 320 18.20 10.30 -17.22
N GLU A 321 17.54 11.46 -17.40
CA GLU A 321 18.08 12.56 -18.22
C GLU A 321 19.50 12.95 -17.81
N LYS A 322 19.72 13.15 -16.50
CA LYS A 322 21.06 13.44 -15.98
C LYS A 322 22.05 12.31 -16.21
N ALA A 323 21.61 11.07 -16.13
CA ALA A 323 22.46 9.91 -16.35
C ALA A 323 22.85 9.74 -17.83
N PHE A 324 21.93 9.96 -18.77
CA PHE A 324 22.21 10.02 -20.22
C PHE A 324 23.18 11.14 -20.55
N LYS A 325 22.97 12.34 -19.99
CA LYS A 325 23.88 13.48 -20.19
C LYS A 325 25.32 13.17 -19.75
N LYS A 326 25.50 12.41 -18.66
CA LYS A 326 26.84 11.95 -18.22
C LYS A 326 27.52 11.01 -19.24
N LYS A 327 26.73 10.34 -20.09
CA LYS A 327 27.20 9.52 -21.20
C LYS A 327 27.35 10.30 -22.52
N GLY A 328 27.11 11.63 -22.50
CA GLY A 328 27.16 12.48 -23.70
C GLY A 328 25.92 12.36 -24.58
N ILE A 329 24.82 11.82 -24.08
CA ILE A 329 23.56 11.64 -24.79
C ILE A 329 22.56 12.67 -24.26
N VAL A 330 21.89 13.38 -25.16
CA VAL A 330 20.78 14.26 -24.80
C VAL A 330 19.51 13.40 -24.59
N ALA A 331 18.81 13.62 -23.50
CA ALA A 331 17.53 12.96 -23.26
C ALA A 331 16.48 13.99 -22.88
N HIS A 332 15.25 13.77 -23.32
CA HIS A 332 14.11 14.67 -23.13
C HIS A 332 12.99 13.94 -22.43
N ALA A 333 12.57 14.43 -21.26
CA ALA A 333 11.47 13.83 -20.50
C ALA A 333 10.14 14.54 -20.83
N ILE A 334 9.12 13.76 -21.15
CA ILE A 334 7.74 14.20 -21.33
C ILE A 334 6.78 13.35 -20.50
N SER A 335 5.65 13.94 -20.13
CA SER A 335 4.58 13.25 -19.39
C SER A 335 3.47 12.80 -20.33
N MET A 336 2.99 11.57 -20.17
CA MET A 336 1.80 11.11 -20.88
C MET A 336 0.53 11.82 -20.41
N ASP A 337 0.53 12.33 -19.18
CA ASP A 337 -0.61 13.07 -18.63
C ASP A 337 -0.86 14.37 -19.42
N ASP A 338 0.16 14.92 -20.08
CA ASP A 338 0.05 16.09 -20.95
C ASP A 338 -0.77 15.82 -22.24
N TYR A 339 -1.01 14.55 -22.56
CA TYR A 339 -1.78 14.11 -23.73
C TYR A 339 -3.20 13.63 -23.38
N PHE A 340 -3.70 13.88 -22.19
CA PHE A 340 -5.09 13.57 -21.83
C PHE A 340 -6.08 14.45 -22.60
N PHE A 341 -7.26 13.90 -22.91
CA PHE A 341 -8.37 14.68 -23.46
C PHE A 341 -8.75 15.82 -22.51
N GLU A 342 -9.17 16.94 -23.07
CA GLU A 342 -9.79 18.00 -22.26
C GLU A 342 -11.10 17.46 -21.63
N PRO A 343 -11.55 18.03 -20.51
CA PRO A 343 -12.71 17.51 -19.80
C PRO A 343 -13.96 17.33 -20.66
N ASP A 344 -14.21 18.24 -21.59
CA ASP A 344 -15.41 18.18 -22.45
C ASP A 344 -15.35 17.06 -23.50
N ASP A 345 -14.14 16.69 -23.93
CA ASP A 345 -13.88 15.60 -24.90
C ASP A 345 -13.56 14.26 -24.21
N SER A 346 -13.45 14.25 -22.88
CA SER A 346 -13.08 13.08 -22.11
C SER A 346 -14.13 12.00 -22.14
N PRO A 347 -13.77 10.74 -22.46
CA PRO A 347 -14.69 9.61 -22.37
C PRO A 347 -15.29 9.46 -20.97
N VAL A 348 -16.57 9.16 -20.91
CA VAL A 348 -17.28 8.84 -19.67
C VAL A 348 -17.51 7.33 -19.55
N ASP A 349 -17.58 6.81 -18.34
CA ASP A 349 -17.97 5.43 -18.07
C ASP A 349 -19.49 5.23 -18.26
N GLU A 350 -19.97 4.00 -18.10
CA GLU A 350 -21.40 3.64 -18.22
C GLU A 350 -22.30 4.43 -17.26
N ASN A 351 -21.74 5.03 -16.21
CA ASN A 351 -22.44 5.83 -15.21
C ASN A 351 -22.29 7.35 -15.46
N GLY A 352 -21.69 7.76 -16.58
CA GLY A 352 -21.45 9.17 -16.91
C GLY A 352 -20.28 9.82 -16.14
N ASN A 353 -19.44 9.05 -15.44
CA ASN A 353 -18.29 9.57 -14.70
C ASN A 353 -17.04 9.56 -15.57
N LYS A 354 -16.20 10.61 -15.42
CA LYS A 354 -14.87 10.68 -16.01
C LYS A 354 -13.89 9.86 -15.18
N ASN A 355 -13.15 8.96 -15.81
CA ASN A 355 -12.17 8.09 -15.16
C ASN A 355 -10.76 8.38 -15.66
N PHE A 356 -10.05 9.32 -15.01
CA PHE A 356 -8.68 9.72 -15.34
C PHE A 356 -7.62 8.61 -15.15
N GLU A 357 -7.98 7.50 -14.52
CA GLU A 357 -7.11 6.33 -14.37
C GLU A 357 -7.28 5.34 -15.55
N SER A 358 -8.18 5.60 -16.50
CA SER A 358 -8.38 4.77 -17.69
C SER A 358 -7.45 5.19 -18.82
N VAL A 359 -6.89 4.21 -19.55
CA VAL A 359 -6.09 4.47 -20.75
C VAL A 359 -6.88 5.18 -21.85
N ASN A 360 -8.20 5.03 -21.86
CA ASN A 360 -9.09 5.71 -22.82
C ASN A 360 -9.12 7.24 -22.62
N HIS A 361 -8.60 7.74 -21.51
CA HIS A 361 -8.45 9.18 -21.25
C HIS A 361 -7.29 9.81 -22.03
N LEU A 362 -6.34 8.99 -22.48
CA LEU A 362 -5.24 9.41 -23.34
C LEU A 362 -5.77 9.64 -24.77
N ASP A 363 -5.54 10.82 -25.33
CA ASP A 363 -5.72 11.10 -26.74
C ASP A 363 -4.63 10.38 -27.55
N LYS A 364 -4.87 9.11 -27.82
CA LYS A 364 -3.92 8.22 -28.46
C LYS A 364 -3.48 8.72 -29.85
N GLU A 365 -4.40 9.22 -30.65
CA GLU A 365 -4.08 9.65 -32.01
C GLU A 365 -3.20 10.90 -32.01
N PHE A 366 -3.48 11.83 -31.12
CA PHE A 366 -2.63 13.01 -30.95
C PHE A 366 -1.25 12.62 -30.39
N PHE A 367 -1.19 11.78 -29.35
CA PHE A 367 0.06 11.24 -28.80
C PHE A 367 0.89 10.55 -29.90
N LYS A 368 0.30 9.62 -30.64
CA LYS A 368 0.93 8.90 -31.75
C LYS A 368 1.50 9.85 -32.79
N SER A 369 0.71 10.85 -33.24
CA SER A 369 1.14 11.81 -34.24
C SER A 369 2.37 12.61 -33.83
N GLN A 370 2.40 13.05 -32.56
CA GLN A 370 3.53 13.81 -31.99
C GLN A 370 4.79 12.94 -31.83
N ILE A 371 4.63 11.72 -31.27
CA ILE A 371 5.78 10.81 -31.09
C ILE A 371 6.37 10.40 -32.43
N THR A 372 5.54 10.08 -33.42
CA THR A 372 6.01 9.76 -34.78
C THR A 372 6.76 10.94 -35.40
N SER A 373 6.22 12.15 -35.26
CA SER A 373 6.87 13.37 -35.78
C SER A 373 8.25 13.62 -35.12
N LEU A 374 8.34 13.38 -33.79
CA LEU A 374 9.61 13.49 -33.07
C LEU A 374 10.64 12.45 -33.57
N LEU A 375 10.23 11.19 -33.75
CA LEU A 375 11.11 10.13 -34.27
C LEU A 375 11.56 10.40 -35.69
N ASP A 376 10.74 11.10 -36.51
CA ASP A 376 11.08 11.58 -37.85
C ASP A 376 12.02 12.83 -37.82
N GLY A 377 12.41 13.32 -36.63
CA GLY A 377 13.25 14.52 -36.47
C GLY A 377 12.53 15.83 -36.79
N LYS A 378 11.20 15.85 -36.76
CA LYS A 378 10.36 17.06 -36.95
C LYS A 378 10.23 17.84 -35.64
N ASP A 379 10.03 19.15 -35.78
CA ASP A 379 9.66 20.01 -34.64
C ASP A 379 8.21 19.79 -34.21
N VAL A 380 8.01 19.64 -32.91
CA VAL A 380 6.67 19.61 -32.29
C VAL A 380 6.64 20.52 -31.06
N ILE A 381 5.46 21.03 -30.71
CA ILE A 381 5.23 21.69 -29.43
C ILE A 381 4.57 20.68 -28.51
N ILE A 382 5.29 20.30 -27.45
CA ILE A 382 4.77 19.39 -26.43
C ILE A 382 3.66 20.09 -25.66
N PRO A 383 2.45 19.52 -25.55
CA PRO A 383 1.37 20.13 -24.75
C PRO A 383 1.74 20.15 -23.27
N HIS A 384 1.06 21.03 -22.53
CA HIS A 384 1.05 21.02 -21.07
C HIS A 384 -0.38 20.91 -20.57
N TYR A 385 -0.68 19.88 -19.79
CA TYR A 385 -2.02 19.64 -19.24
C TYR A 385 -2.18 20.33 -17.89
N ASN A 386 -2.92 21.43 -17.87
CA ASN A 386 -3.08 22.24 -16.67
C ASN A 386 -4.24 21.74 -15.79
N PHE A 387 -3.94 20.86 -14.84
CA PHE A 387 -4.92 20.35 -13.86
C PHE A 387 -5.54 21.43 -12.96
N LYS A 388 -4.85 22.56 -12.74
CA LYS A 388 -5.37 23.66 -11.90
C LYS A 388 -6.45 24.47 -12.61
N LEU A 389 -6.40 24.53 -13.94
CA LEU A 389 -7.39 25.19 -14.78
C LEU A 389 -8.50 24.23 -15.26
N GLY A 390 -8.73 23.13 -14.54
CA GLY A 390 -9.79 22.18 -14.86
C GLY A 390 -9.44 21.16 -15.92
N GLY A 391 -8.16 21.02 -16.32
CA GLY A 391 -7.70 20.00 -17.27
C GLY A 391 -7.67 20.50 -18.72
N LYS A 392 -7.14 21.68 -18.97
CA LYS A 392 -6.92 22.22 -20.32
C LYS A 392 -5.53 21.91 -20.83
N ARG A 393 -5.41 21.63 -22.13
CA ARG A 393 -4.13 21.57 -22.83
C ARG A 393 -3.69 22.97 -23.23
N GLU A 394 -2.47 23.33 -22.88
CA GLU A 394 -1.83 24.58 -23.23
C GLU A 394 -0.63 24.28 -24.11
N PHE A 395 -0.40 25.11 -25.13
CA PHE A 395 0.73 25.01 -26.06
C PHE A 395 1.58 26.25 -25.94
N HIS A 396 2.82 26.07 -25.47
CA HIS A 396 3.77 27.17 -25.29
C HIS A 396 4.98 26.94 -26.21
N ASP A 397 5.43 27.97 -26.92
CA ASP A 397 6.59 27.86 -27.83
C ASP A 397 7.87 27.42 -27.10
N GLU A 398 7.98 27.67 -25.80
CA GLU A 398 9.08 27.18 -24.95
C GLU A 398 9.13 25.67 -24.80
N ASN A 399 8.01 24.99 -25.05
CA ASN A 399 7.90 23.52 -25.04
C ASN A 399 8.18 22.90 -26.41
N ARG A 400 8.77 23.66 -27.33
CA ARG A 400 9.17 23.15 -28.63
C ARG A 400 10.28 22.14 -28.47
N LEU A 401 10.13 20.98 -29.08
CA LEU A 401 11.04 19.86 -29.02
C LEU A 401 11.31 19.31 -30.41
N LYS A 402 12.58 19.04 -30.69
CA LYS A 402 13.06 18.29 -31.83
C LYS A 402 14.07 17.28 -31.36
N LEU A 403 14.00 16.04 -31.81
CA LEU A 403 14.99 15.01 -31.50
C LEU A 403 16.09 15.02 -32.56
N GLU A 404 17.31 15.04 -32.09
CA GLU A 404 18.48 14.78 -32.94
C GLU A 404 18.78 13.28 -33.03
N LYS A 405 19.60 12.84 -33.96
CA LYS A 405 19.80 11.42 -34.31
C LYS A 405 20.09 10.46 -33.15
N ASN A 406 20.74 10.94 -32.09
CA ASN A 406 21.15 10.12 -30.93
C ASN A 406 20.44 10.51 -29.66
N ASP A 407 19.43 11.37 -29.75
CA ASP A 407 18.66 11.77 -28.56
C ASP A 407 17.75 10.65 -28.13
N VAL A 408 17.46 10.62 -26.82
CA VAL A 408 16.53 9.66 -26.19
C VAL A 408 15.33 10.40 -25.68
N LEU A 409 14.14 9.91 -26.03
CA LEU A 409 12.87 10.40 -25.49
C LEU A 409 12.48 9.57 -24.27
N ILE A 410 12.26 10.19 -23.12
CA ILE A 410 11.78 9.54 -21.89
C ILE A 410 10.32 9.90 -21.71
N ILE A 411 9.44 8.91 -21.74
CA ILE A 411 7.98 9.10 -21.63
C ILE A 411 7.50 8.47 -20.34
N GLU A 412 7.06 9.29 -19.39
CA GLU A 412 6.53 8.78 -18.12
C GLU A 412 5.00 8.88 -18.06
N GLY A 413 4.38 7.87 -17.47
CA GLY A 413 2.93 7.86 -17.23
C GLY A 413 2.43 6.54 -16.67
N ILE A 414 1.25 6.54 -16.08
CA ILE A 414 0.67 5.31 -15.50
C ILE A 414 0.43 4.23 -16.56
N HIS A 415 0.14 4.62 -17.80
CA HIS A 415 -0.16 3.72 -18.91
C HIS A 415 1.05 3.33 -19.79
N ALA A 416 2.25 3.78 -19.48
CA ALA A 416 3.43 3.61 -20.33
C ALA A 416 3.85 2.13 -20.59
N LEU A 417 3.36 1.17 -19.78
CA LEU A 417 3.53 -0.28 -20.05
C LEU A 417 2.41 -0.88 -20.90
N ASN A 418 1.26 -0.21 -21.02
CA ASN A 418 0.13 -0.74 -21.76
C ASN A 418 0.48 -0.84 -23.25
N PRO A 419 0.33 -2.01 -23.89
CA PRO A 419 0.58 -2.17 -25.32
C PRO A 419 -0.18 -1.19 -26.20
N TYR A 420 -1.39 -0.80 -25.81
CA TYR A 420 -2.21 0.20 -26.50
C TYR A 420 -1.49 1.52 -26.78
N VAL A 421 -0.53 1.90 -25.92
CA VAL A 421 0.22 3.15 -26.03
C VAL A 421 1.38 3.05 -27.02
N SER A 422 1.91 1.85 -27.25
CA SER A 422 3.12 1.61 -28.05
C SER A 422 2.89 0.70 -29.27
N ASP A 423 1.65 0.35 -29.61
CA ASP A 423 1.31 -0.59 -30.68
C ASP A 423 1.64 -0.11 -32.11
N PHE A 424 1.92 1.18 -32.25
CA PHE A 424 2.30 1.81 -33.53
C PHE A 424 3.83 1.85 -33.75
N MET A 425 4.63 1.33 -32.83
CA MET A 425 6.08 1.34 -32.86
C MET A 425 6.65 -0.09 -32.82
N ASP A 426 7.79 -0.29 -33.44
CA ASP A 426 8.56 -1.53 -33.29
C ASP A 426 9.10 -1.68 -31.86
N GLU A 427 9.07 -2.89 -31.32
CA GLU A 427 9.56 -3.17 -29.95
C GLU A 427 11.05 -2.87 -29.76
N SER A 428 11.84 -2.88 -30.83
CA SER A 428 13.25 -2.50 -30.79
C SER A 428 13.49 -1.01 -30.55
N THR A 429 12.48 -0.16 -30.80
CA THR A 429 12.57 1.30 -30.65
C THR A 429 12.58 1.74 -29.19
N PHE A 430 11.99 0.96 -28.28
CA PHE A 430 11.75 1.39 -26.91
C PHE A 430 12.24 0.41 -25.84
N TYR A 431 12.50 0.96 -24.66
CA TYR A 431 12.80 0.23 -23.43
C TYR A 431 11.79 0.56 -22.33
N LYS A 432 11.16 -0.43 -21.73
CA LYS A 432 10.09 -0.24 -20.74
C LYS A 432 10.60 -0.47 -19.31
N VAL A 433 10.38 0.51 -18.44
CA VAL A 433 10.75 0.49 -17.02
C VAL A 433 9.49 0.55 -16.17
N TYR A 434 9.34 -0.37 -15.23
CA TYR A 434 8.32 -0.30 -14.19
C TYR A 434 8.92 0.25 -12.90
N ALA A 435 8.42 1.39 -12.44
CA ALA A 435 8.88 2.08 -11.24
C ALA A 435 7.87 1.94 -10.10
N ALA A 436 8.22 1.21 -9.04
CA ALA A 436 7.34 1.01 -7.89
C ALA A 436 8.14 0.88 -6.58
N PRO A 437 7.59 1.36 -5.44
CA PRO A 437 8.23 1.13 -4.15
C PRO A 437 7.98 -0.31 -3.69
N LEU A 438 8.96 -1.18 -3.89
CA LEU A 438 8.96 -2.57 -3.41
C LEU A 438 9.60 -2.59 -2.02
N LEU A 439 8.86 -2.11 -1.02
CA LEU A 439 9.38 -2.00 0.34
C LEU A 439 9.48 -3.37 1.01
N THR A 440 10.67 -3.70 1.51
CA THR A 440 10.96 -4.99 2.16
C THR A 440 10.95 -4.90 3.69
N LEU A 441 10.81 -3.68 4.23
CA LEU A 441 10.84 -3.42 5.67
C LEU A 441 9.68 -4.12 6.38
N ALA A 442 9.97 -4.77 7.49
CA ALA A 442 9.01 -5.53 8.29
C ALA A 442 8.90 -4.97 9.71
N TYR A 443 7.70 -5.03 10.28
CA TYR A 443 7.52 -4.85 11.72
C TYR A 443 7.98 -6.10 12.48
N ASP A 444 7.69 -7.25 11.91
CA ASP A 444 7.99 -8.60 12.41
C ASP A 444 7.91 -9.63 11.27
N ASN A 445 8.06 -10.92 11.57
CA ASN A 445 8.00 -11.99 10.58
C ASN A 445 6.64 -12.13 9.87
N PHE A 446 5.57 -11.56 10.42
CA PHE A 446 4.20 -11.76 9.95
C PHE A 446 3.60 -10.50 9.31
N THR A 447 4.20 -9.32 9.59
CA THR A 447 3.64 -8.04 9.22
C THR A 447 4.68 -7.16 8.54
N LYS A 448 4.50 -6.92 7.25
CA LYS A 448 5.32 -5.99 6.46
C LYS A 448 4.75 -4.58 6.51
N VAL A 449 5.63 -3.61 6.35
CA VAL A 449 5.22 -2.23 6.09
C VAL A 449 4.57 -2.18 4.71
N SER A 450 3.38 -1.60 4.64
CA SER A 450 2.59 -1.58 3.41
C SER A 450 3.15 -0.58 2.39
N SER A 451 3.50 -1.05 1.19
CA SER A 451 3.85 -0.17 0.06
C SER A 451 2.71 0.76 -0.32
N ASN A 452 1.45 0.31 -0.16
CA ASN A 452 0.28 1.14 -0.41
C ASN A 452 0.17 2.29 0.61
N ASP A 453 0.43 2.03 1.90
CA ASP A 453 0.42 3.07 2.93
C ASP A 453 1.58 4.06 2.72
N THR A 454 2.75 3.56 2.33
CA THR A 454 3.90 4.40 2.01
C THR A 454 3.58 5.35 0.84
N ARG A 455 2.97 4.84 -0.23
CA ARG A 455 2.55 5.65 -1.38
C ARG A 455 1.43 6.64 -1.02
N LEU A 456 0.50 6.22 -0.16
CA LEU A 456 -0.55 7.11 0.35
C LEU A 456 0.05 8.26 1.17
N LEU A 457 1.03 8.00 2.02
CA LEU A 457 1.77 9.05 2.75
C LEU A 457 2.51 9.99 1.78
N ARG A 458 3.24 9.44 0.79
CA ARG A 458 3.87 10.23 -0.27
C ARG A 458 2.86 11.16 -0.95
N ARG A 459 1.66 10.63 -1.29
CA ARG A 459 0.59 11.38 -1.94
C ARG A 459 0.02 12.47 -1.02
N ILE A 460 -0.28 12.16 0.23
CA ILE A 460 -0.80 13.14 1.21
C ILE A 460 0.14 14.33 1.33
N VAL A 461 1.43 14.08 1.53
CA VAL A 461 2.43 15.13 1.71
C VAL A 461 2.60 15.95 0.43
N ARG A 462 2.71 15.31 -0.74
CA ARG A 462 2.82 15.99 -2.03
C ARG A 462 1.59 16.83 -2.35
N ASP A 463 0.40 16.24 -2.27
CA ASP A 463 -0.86 16.87 -2.68
C ASP A 463 -1.16 18.10 -1.78
N TRP A 464 -0.83 18.03 -0.50
CA TRP A 464 -0.87 19.17 0.40
C TRP A 464 0.08 20.28 -0.02
N GLN A 465 1.36 19.95 -0.27
CA GLN A 465 2.39 20.97 -0.56
C GLN A 465 2.28 21.59 -1.95
N THR A 466 1.86 20.83 -2.97
CA THR A 466 1.97 21.25 -4.37
C THR A 466 0.64 21.45 -5.07
N ARG A 467 -0.42 20.77 -4.61
CA ARG A 467 -1.73 20.77 -5.27
C ARG A 467 -2.82 21.44 -4.45
N ASN A 468 -2.50 21.94 -3.27
CA ASN A 468 -3.44 22.56 -2.33
C ASN A 468 -4.70 21.71 -2.07
N LEU A 469 -4.53 20.36 -2.02
CA LEU A 469 -5.62 19.43 -1.73
C LEU A 469 -5.64 19.09 -0.25
N SER A 470 -6.84 18.98 0.32
CA SER A 470 -7.02 18.48 1.68
C SER A 470 -6.70 16.98 1.76
N ILE A 471 -6.40 16.50 2.96
CA ILE A 471 -6.10 15.08 3.22
C ILE A 471 -7.34 14.23 2.88
N GLU A 472 -8.52 14.72 3.21
CA GLU A 472 -9.80 14.06 2.94
C GLU A 472 -10.03 13.88 1.43
N ASN A 473 -9.73 14.91 0.63
CA ASN A 473 -9.79 14.82 -0.83
C ASN A 473 -8.78 13.79 -1.38
N THR A 474 -7.61 13.69 -0.75
CA THR A 474 -6.60 12.68 -1.12
C THR A 474 -7.11 11.26 -0.80
N PHE A 475 -7.71 11.05 0.36
CA PHE A 475 -8.32 9.76 0.72
C PHE A 475 -9.45 9.36 -0.25
N GLU A 476 -10.31 10.31 -0.60
CA GLU A 476 -11.45 10.08 -1.50
C GLU A 476 -11.00 9.60 -2.88
N LYS A 477 -9.98 10.24 -3.43
CA LYS A 477 -9.40 9.88 -4.73
C LYS A 477 -8.60 8.57 -4.68
N TRP A 478 -8.08 8.19 -3.51
CA TRP A 478 -7.19 7.03 -3.37
C TRP A 478 -7.84 5.69 -3.74
N ALA A 479 -9.12 5.52 -3.46
CA ALA A 479 -9.84 4.30 -3.81
C ALA A 479 -9.91 4.09 -5.33
N LYS A 480 -10.20 5.16 -6.09
CA LYS A 480 -10.23 5.14 -7.57
C LYS A 480 -8.84 4.88 -8.16
N VAL A 481 -7.81 5.48 -7.57
CA VAL A 481 -6.42 5.24 -7.98
C VAL A 481 -6.06 3.76 -7.85
N LYS A 482 -6.40 3.11 -6.74
CA LYS A 482 -6.13 1.68 -6.55
C LYS A 482 -6.87 0.79 -7.56
N GLU A 483 -8.14 1.09 -7.83
CA GLU A 483 -8.91 0.39 -8.83
C GLU A 483 -8.28 0.56 -10.24
N GLY A 484 -7.84 1.77 -10.57
CA GLY A 484 -7.14 2.05 -11.82
C GLY A 484 -5.84 1.26 -11.96
N GLU A 485 -5.07 1.13 -10.88
CA GLU A 485 -3.82 0.36 -10.86
C GLU A 485 -4.06 -1.13 -11.13
N GLU A 486 -5.08 -1.71 -10.51
CA GLU A 486 -5.45 -3.13 -10.69
C GLU A 486 -5.87 -3.44 -12.14
N LYS A 487 -6.57 -2.50 -12.78
CA LYS A 487 -7.06 -2.67 -14.15
C LYS A 487 -6.04 -2.29 -15.23
N ASN A 488 -5.27 -1.23 -15.01
CA ASN A 488 -4.51 -0.57 -16.09
C ASN A 488 -2.99 -0.67 -15.93
N ILE A 489 -2.47 -1.12 -14.79
CA ILE A 489 -1.02 -1.19 -14.55
C ILE A 489 -0.56 -2.64 -14.31
N PHE A 490 -1.12 -3.29 -13.30
CA PHE A 490 -0.63 -4.61 -12.87
C PHE A 490 -0.69 -5.70 -13.96
N PRO A 491 -1.69 -5.75 -14.86
CA PRO A 491 -1.71 -6.74 -15.94
C PRO A 491 -0.54 -6.61 -16.92
N PHE A 492 0.11 -5.45 -16.98
CA PHE A 492 1.17 -5.16 -17.95
C PHE A 492 2.58 -5.14 -17.36
N VAL A 493 2.74 -5.42 -16.07
CA VAL A 493 4.05 -5.31 -15.39
C VAL A 493 5.11 -6.23 -16.00
N ASP A 494 4.73 -7.42 -16.47
CA ASP A 494 5.65 -8.35 -17.12
C ASP A 494 6.15 -7.88 -18.51
N LYS A 495 5.50 -6.86 -19.08
CA LYS A 495 5.99 -6.17 -20.29
C LYS A 495 7.19 -5.26 -20.03
N ALA A 496 7.52 -4.99 -18.75
CA ALA A 496 8.70 -4.19 -18.43
C ALA A 496 10.00 -4.94 -18.77
N ASN A 497 10.96 -4.23 -19.31
CA ASN A 497 12.33 -4.71 -19.50
C ASN A 497 13.12 -4.65 -18.17
N TYR A 498 12.79 -3.66 -17.32
CA TYR A 498 13.46 -3.44 -16.04
C TYR A 498 12.44 -3.07 -14.94
N ILE A 499 12.60 -3.65 -13.74
CA ILE A 499 11.84 -3.28 -12.54
C ILE A 499 12.71 -2.38 -11.69
N PHE A 500 12.37 -1.10 -11.60
CA PHE A 500 13.08 -0.12 -10.78
C PHE A 500 12.39 0.05 -9.42
N ASN A 501 13.06 -0.39 -8.35
CA ASN A 501 12.56 -0.19 -7.00
C ASN A 501 12.83 1.24 -6.52
N THR A 502 11.77 2.02 -6.33
CA THR A 502 11.84 3.41 -5.85
C THR A 502 11.76 3.54 -4.33
N SER A 503 11.65 2.44 -3.58
CA SER A 503 11.59 2.52 -2.12
C SER A 503 12.96 2.83 -1.51
N LEU A 504 12.92 3.59 -0.43
CA LEU A 504 14.04 3.85 0.44
C LEU A 504 13.62 3.45 1.86
N PRO A 505 14.27 2.48 2.51
CA PRO A 505 13.79 1.95 3.79
C PRO A 505 13.56 3.02 4.86
N TYR A 506 14.30 4.12 4.80
CA TYR A 506 14.23 5.22 5.76
C TYR A 506 13.17 6.29 5.41
N GLU A 507 12.51 6.19 4.27
CA GLU A 507 11.61 7.24 3.78
C GLU A 507 10.43 7.56 4.73
N ILE A 508 9.85 6.53 5.38
CA ILE A 508 8.74 6.74 6.32
C ILE A 508 9.20 7.57 7.51
N CYS A 509 10.43 7.37 7.99
CA CYS A 509 11.03 8.15 9.08
C CYS A 509 11.15 9.64 8.71
N VAL A 510 11.42 9.95 7.44
CA VAL A 510 11.48 11.32 6.90
C VAL A 510 10.08 11.88 6.66
N MET A 511 9.21 11.08 6.03
CA MET A 511 7.83 11.46 5.72
C MET A 511 7.01 11.75 6.97
N LYS A 512 7.30 11.07 8.09
CA LYS A 512 6.65 11.27 9.38
C LYS A 512 6.66 12.73 9.80
N LEU A 513 7.77 13.46 9.61
CA LEU A 513 7.89 14.88 9.95
C LEU A 513 6.81 15.78 9.32
N PHE A 514 6.29 15.38 8.18
CA PHE A 514 5.26 16.10 7.43
C PHE A 514 3.87 15.49 7.66
N ALA A 515 3.75 14.18 7.48
CA ALA A 515 2.48 13.49 7.46
C ALA A 515 1.80 13.45 8.83
N GLU A 516 2.57 13.39 9.93
CA GLU A 516 2.03 13.29 11.29
C GLU A 516 1.10 14.47 11.61
N ASN A 517 1.57 15.69 11.39
CA ASN A 517 0.77 16.89 11.63
C ASN A 517 -0.42 16.99 10.69
N LEU A 518 -0.25 16.61 9.43
CA LEU A 518 -1.33 16.62 8.44
C LEU A 518 -2.47 15.66 8.82
N LEU A 519 -2.14 14.46 9.26
CA LEU A 519 -3.13 13.47 9.68
C LEU A 519 -3.92 13.91 10.93
N LEU A 520 -3.32 14.73 11.79
CA LEU A 520 -4.00 15.31 12.95
C LEU A 520 -5.02 16.40 12.59
N LEU A 521 -4.93 17.02 11.41
CA LEU A 521 -5.90 18.02 10.94
C LEU A 521 -7.24 17.42 10.53
N VAL A 522 -7.33 16.11 10.31
CA VAL A 522 -8.60 15.45 9.96
C VAL A 522 -9.51 15.46 11.19
N PRO A 523 -10.69 16.14 11.13
CA PRO A 523 -11.57 16.29 12.28
C PRO A 523 -12.31 14.98 12.61
N GLU A 524 -12.72 14.84 13.87
CA GLU A 524 -13.45 13.64 14.35
C GLU A 524 -14.79 13.39 13.63
N THR A 525 -15.38 14.46 13.09
CA THR A 525 -16.63 14.40 12.30
C THR A 525 -16.41 13.84 10.89
N SER A 526 -15.17 13.76 10.42
CA SER A 526 -14.86 13.26 9.08
C SER A 526 -15.00 11.74 8.99
N LYS A 527 -15.59 11.26 7.89
CA LYS A 527 -15.62 9.83 7.55
C LYS A 527 -14.22 9.20 7.45
N TRP A 528 -13.19 10.04 7.26
CA TRP A 528 -11.80 9.64 7.09
C TRP A 528 -10.98 9.66 8.38
N TYR A 529 -11.58 10.07 9.51
CA TYR A 529 -10.87 10.20 10.79
C TYR A 529 -10.21 8.87 11.22
N SER A 530 -10.94 7.76 11.15
CA SER A 530 -10.41 6.43 11.50
C SER A 530 -9.18 6.04 10.66
N GLU A 531 -9.20 6.32 9.35
CA GLU A 531 -8.06 6.06 8.46
C GLU A 531 -6.87 6.99 8.75
N ALA A 532 -7.13 8.26 9.01
CA ALA A 532 -6.09 9.20 9.42
C ALA A 532 -5.42 8.77 10.73
N ARG A 533 -6.20 8.35 11.74
CA ARG A 533 -5.69 7.83 13.01
C ARG A 533 -4.93 6.52 12.86
N ARG A 534 -5.35 5.65 11.93
CA ARG A 534 -4.63 4.43 11.60
C ARG A 534 -3.23 4.74 11.05
N LEU A 535 -3.12 5.64 10.07
CA LEU A 535 -1.84 6.06 9.50
C LEU A 535 -0.98 6.79 10.54
N TYR A 536 -1.58 7.65 11.35
CA TYR A 536 -0.90 8.32 12.45
C TYR A 536 -0.29 7.27 13.43
N SER A 537 -1.08 6.29 13.85
CA SER A 537 -0.61 5.21 14.74
C SER A 537 0.48 4.36 14.10
N MET A 538 0.43 4.16 12.78
CA MET A 538 1.50 3.49 12.05
C MET A 538 2.81 4.28 12.14
N LEU A 539 2.75 5.60 11.94
CA LEU A 539 3.92 6.48 12.00
C LEU A 539 4.57 6.50 13.39
N GLN A 540 3.81 6.26 14.48
CA GLN A 540 4.36 6.20 15.84
C GLN A 540 5.36 5.05 16.06
N ASN A 541 5.39 4.05 15.17
CA ASN A 541 6.39 2.98 15.22
C ASN A 541 7.75 3.40 14.66
N PHE A 542 7.86 4.56 14.03
CA PHE A 542 9.08 5.04 13.38
C PHE A 542 9.68 6.23 14.12
N ARG A 543 11.01 6.28 14.18
CA ARG A 543 11.75 7.46 14.63
C ARG A 543 11.89 8.48 13.51
N ASN A 544 12.01 9.74 13.86
CA ASN A 544 12.22 10.81 12.90
C ASN A 544 13.66 10.79 12.35
N ILE A 545 13.79 11.07 11.05
CA ILE A 545 15.08 11.33 10.38
C ILE A 545 14.99 12.71 9.75
N PHE A 546 15.98 13.56 9.99
CA PHE A 546 15.96 14.94 9.51
C PHE A 546 16.12 15.04 8.00
N THR A 547 15.36 15.94 7.40
CA THR A 547 15.39 16.19 5.94
C THR A 547 16.74 16.71 5.45
N THR A 548 17.55 17.30 6.34
CA THR A 548 18.92 17.79 6.03
C THR A 548 19.86 16.68 5.62
N TYR A 549 19.60 15.43 6.00
CA TYR A 549 20.41 14.28 5.63
C TYR A 549 20.08 13.75 4.23
N ILE A 550 18.93 14.16 3.67
CA ILE A 550 18.43 13.65 2.39
C ILE A 550 19.03 14.45 1.23
N PRO A 551 19.68 13.82 0.24
CA PRO A 551 20.22 14.48 -0.93
C PRO A 551 19.17 15.29 -1.68
N LYS A 552 19.59 16.37 -2.34
CA LYS A 552 18.70 17.24 -3.11
C LYS A 552 18.08 16.56 -4.34
N ASP A 553 18.72 15.52 -4.86
CA ASP A 553 18.27 14.72 -6.00
C ASP A 553 17.62 13.39 -5.59
N SER A 554 17.37 13.16 -4.29
CA SER A 554 16.65 11.97 -3.81
C SER A 554 15.21 11.92 -4.34
N ILE A 555 14.71 10.71 -4.64
CA ILE A 555 13.30 10.47 -5.02
C ILE A 555 12.33 10.98 -3.95
N ILE A 556 12.69 10.91 -2.66
CA ILE A 556 11.83 11.43 -1.58
C ILE A 556 11.53 12.92 -1.75
N ARG A 557 12.45 13.69 -2.35
CA ARG A 557 12.29 15.13 -2.58
C ARG A 557 11.10 15.49 -3.48
N GLU A 558 10.67 14.57 -4.32
CA GLU A 558 9.41 14.73 -5.07
C GLU A 558 8.22 15.00 -4.14
N PHE A 559 8.23 14.39 -2.96
CA PHE A 559 7.11 14.45 -2.02
C PHE A 559 7.32 15.53 -0.94
N ILE A 560 8.51 15.60 -0.34
CA ILE A 560 8.79 16.51 0.78
C ILE A 560 9.31 17.89 0.36
N GLY A 561 9.62 18.10 -0.90
CA GLY A 561 10.10 19.38 -1.40
C GLY A 561 11.59 19.65 -1.25
N SER A 562 11.97 20.87 -1.63
CA SER A 562 13.36 21.36 -1.58
C SER A 562 14.36 20.49 -2.35
N GLY A 563 13.90 19.80 -3.41
CA GLY A 563 14.72 19.05 -4.36
C GLY A 563 15.37 19.96 -5.41
N CYS A 564 16.25 19.37 -6.23
CA CYS A 564 16.91 20.05 -7.35
C CYS A 564 16.19 19.85 -8.69
N PHE A 565 15.12 19.05 -8.71
CA PHE A 565 14.33 18.79 -9.90
C PHE A 565 13.11 19.70 -9.98
N LYS A 566 12.70 20.05 -11.22
CA LYS A 566 11.44 20.77 -11.47
C LYS A 566 10.25 19.86 -11.12
N ARG A 567 9.21 20.46 -10.57
CA ARG A 567 7.94 19.79 -10.22
C ARG A 567 6.84 20.20 -11.18
#